data_69d54f72cfa46cfa359992240a51d472
#
_entry.id   69d54f72cfa46cfa359992240a51d472
#
_cell.length_a   1.000
_cell.length_b   1.000
_cell.length_c   1.000
_cell.angle_alpha   90.00
_cell.angle_beta   90.00
_cell.angle_gamma   90.00
#
_symmetry.space_group_name_H-M   'P 1'
#
loop_
_entity.id
_entity.type
_entity.pdbx_description
1 polymer ?
#
loop_
_entity_poly.entity_id
_entity_poly.type
_entity_poly.pdbx_seq_one_letter_code
_entity_poly.pdbx_strand_id
1 'polypeptide(L)'
;MARWAPVLALLLAGGAAAEEGIPSLTGQPGDAARGRAIVATRQRGLCLLCHAGPFPEERFQGDLAPSLAGVGTRLTEGQLRLRLVDGRRLNPETIMPSYYRTEGLVRVGPAWQGRTILSAGEIEDVVAFLLTLRD
;
A
#
# COMPACT_ATOMS: atom_id res chain seq x y z
N MET A 1 -15.72 -57.73 -24.92
CA MET A 1 -14.76 -56.66 -25.35
C MET A 1 -15.10 -55.39 -24.61
N ALA A 2 -14.41 -55.14 -23.50
CA ALA A 2 -14.66 -53.96 -22.65
C ALA A 2 -13.73 -52.83 -23.08
N ARG A 3 -14.31 -51.72 -23.55
CA ARG A 3 -13.56 -50.49 -23.93
C ARG A 3 -13.41 -49.60 -22.70
N TRP A 4 -12.19 -49.51 -22.23
CA TRP A 4 -11.83 -48.59 -21.16
C TRP A 4 -11.59 -47.17 -21.75
N ALA A 5 -12.43 -46.21 -21.38
CA ALA A 5 -12.20 -44.79 -21.68
C ALA A 5 -11.29 -44.18 -20.63
N PRO A 6 -10.24 -43.45 -21.00
CA PRO A 6 -9.44 -42.73 -20.02
C PRO A 6 -10.21 -41.53 -19.50
N VAL A 7 -10.40 -41.49 -18.19
CA VAL A 7 -10.89 -40.27 -17.49
C VAL A 7 -9.74 -39.28 -17.44
N LEU A 8 -9.85 -38.21 -18.24
CA LEU A 8 -8.92 -37.11 -18.24
C LEU A 8 -9.20 -36.25 -16.98
N ALA A 9 -8.39 -36.42 -15.93
CA ALA A 9 -8.46 -35.59 -14.75
C ALA A 9 -7.93 -34.19 -15.09
N LEU A 10 -8.84 -33.22 -15.20
CA LEU A 10 -8.53 -31.82 -15.37
C LEU A 10 -8.03 -31.29 -14.00
N LEU A 11 -6.71 -31.18 -13.82
CA LEU A 11 -6.11 -30.50 -12.70
C LEU A 11 -6.41 -29.00 -12.83
N LEU A 12 -7.41 -28.53 -12.12
CA LEU A 12 -7.63 -27.10 -11.88
C LEU A 12 -6.49 -26.61 -10.98
N ALA A 13 -5.43 -26.10 -11.60
CA ALA A 13 -4.43 -25.30 -10.90
C ALA A 13 -5.10 -24.00 -10.46
N GLY A 14 -5.67 -23.99 -9.26
CA GLY A 14 -6.08 -22.78 -8.57
C GLY A 14 -4.84 -21.99 -8.19
N GLY A 15 -4.29 -21.23 -9.14
CA GLY A 15 -3.32 -20.19 -8.83
C GLY A 15 -4.02 -19.16 -7.97
N ALA A 16 -3.58 -18.98 -6.70
CA ALA A 16 -3.91 -17.79 -5.95
C ALA A 16 -3.50 -16.62 -6.85
N ALA A 17 -4.49 -15.83 -7.30
CA ALA A 17 -4.21 -14.61 -8.05
C ALA A 17 -3.35 -13.73 -7.15
N ALA A 18 -2.09 -13.54 -7.55
CA ALA A 18 -1.21 -12.61 -6.87
C ALA A 18 -1.93 -11.26 -6.90
N GLU A 19 -2.03 -10.61 -5.74
CA GLU A 19 -2.64 -9.29 -5.64
C GLU A 19 -2.02 -8.35 -6.68
N GLU A 20 -2.81 -7.90 -7.63
CA GLU A 20 -2.35 -7.00 -8.66
C GLU A 20 -2.08 -5.61 -8.05
N GLY A 21 -0.88 -5.10 -8.31
CA GLY A 21 -0.53 -3.71 -8.00
C GLY A 21 -1.04 -2.75 -9.07
N ILE A 22 -0.80 -1.46 -8.86
CA ILE A 22 -1.11 -0.41 -9.84
C ILE A 22 0.18 0.22 -10.39
N PRO A 23 0.17 0.72 -11.64
CA PRO A 23 1.33 1.37 -12.23
C PRO A 23 1.67 2.70 -11.54
N SER A 24 2.87 3.24 -11.83
CA SER A 24 3.29 4.55 -11.34
C SER A 24 2.28 5.64 -11.70
N LEU A 25 2.02 6.53 -10.76
CA LEU A 25 1.13 7.68 -10.94
C LEU A 25 1.79 8.80 -11.76
N THR A 26 3.11 8.86 -11.78
CA THR A 26 3.88 9.94 -12.43
C THR A 26 4.68 9.45 -13.63
N GLY A 27 4.92 8.14 -13.74
CA GLY A 27 5.88 7.58 -14.71
C GLY A 27 7.34 7.89 -14.37
N GLN A 28 7.61 8.52 -13.21
CA GLN A 28 8.95 8.86 -12.74
C GLN A 28 9.24 8.14 -11.41
N PRO A 29 10.50 7.78 -11.14
CA PRO A 29 10.87 7.20 -9.86
C PRO A 29 10.70 8.23 -8.73
N GLY A 30 10.27 7.75 -7.57
CA GLY A 30 10.20 8.55 -6.34
C GLY A 30 11.56 8.72 -5.69
N ASP A 31 11.63 9.66 -4.76
CA ASP A 31 12.80 9.94 -3.93
C ASP A 31 12.60 9.35 -2.52
N ALA A 32 13.42 8.34 -2.17
CA ALA A 32 13.30 7.64 -0.91
C ALA A 32 13.57 8.52 0.32
N ALA A 33 14.42 9.55 0.21
CA ALA A 33 14.70 10.45 1.32
C ALA A 33 13.49 11.37 1.61
N ARG A 34 12.86 11.89 0.56
CA ARG A 34 11.59 12.64 0.71
C ARG A 34 10.48 11.73 1.23
N GLY A 35 10.38 10.50 0.72
CA GLY A 35 9.42 9.52 1.20
C GLY A 35 9.58 9.23 2.68
N ARG A 36 10.81 9.04 3.16
CA ARG A 36 11.10 8.86 4.58
C ARG A 36 10.63 10.04 5.42
N ALA A 37 10.90 11.26 4.96
CA ALA A 37 10.46 12.47 5.66
C ALA A 37 8.93 12.55 5.77
N ILE A 38 8.20 12.17 4.71
CA ILE A 38 6.73 12.11 4.73
C ILE A 38 6.24 11.08 5.74
N VAL A 39 6.79 9.86 5.73
CA VAL A 39 6.38 8.78 6.64
C VAL A 39 6.65 9.13 8.09
N ALA A 40 7.81 9.74 8.40
CA ALA A 40 8.21 10.14 9.74
C ALA A 40 7.42 11.34 10.27
N THR A 41 6.87 12.19 9.39
CA THR A 41 6.15 13.39 9.80
C THR A 41 4.67 13.09 10.10
N ARG A 42 4.29 13.13 11.38
CA ARG A 42 2.94 12.78 11.85
C ARG A 42 1.84 13.61 11.20
N GLN A 43 2.08 14.88 10.94
CA GLN A 43 1.12 15.80 10.34
C GLN A 43 1.01 15.65 8.83
N ARG A 44 1.94 14.91 8.19
CA ARG A 44 1.95 14.74 6.73
C ARG A 44 1.52 13.33 6.33
N GLY A 45 2.30 12.32 6.70
CA GLY A 45 2.07 10.94 6.31
C GLY A 45 1.05 10.22 7.17
N LEU A 46 0.90 10.61 8.44
CA LEU A 46 0.08 9.94 9.44
C LEU A 46 0.47 8.47 9.70
N CYS A 47 1.49 7.95 9.05
CA CYS A 47 1.84 6.52 9.01
C CYS A 47 2.15 5.99 10.42
N LEU A 48 2.99 6.70 11.17
CA LEU A 48 3.45 6.26 12.49
C LEU A 48 2.40 6.44 13.60
N LEU A 49 1.22 6.95 13.29
CA LEU A 49 0.08 6.90 14.21
C LEU A 49 -0.47 5.47 14.35
N CYS A 50 -0.30 4.64 13.32
CA CYS A 50 -0.82 3.29 13.26
C CYS A 50 0.27 2.22 13.10
N HIS A 51 1.33 2.51 12.36
CA HIS A 51 2.43 1.59 12.06
C HIS A 51 3.65 1.87 12.94
N ALA A 52 4.34 0.81 13.33
CA ALA A 52 5.72 0.90 13.80
C ALA A 52 6.69 0.66 12.63
N GLY A 53 7.95 1.10 12.78
CA GLY A 53 8.99 0.89 11.79
C GLY A 53 10.38 1.32 12.29
N PRO A 54 11.41 1.27 11.43
CA PRO A 54 12.77 1.61 11.80
C PRO A 54 13.02 3.12 11.89
N PHE A 55 12.32 3.78 12.82
CA PHE A 55 12.41 5.22 13.09
C PHE A 55 12.83 5.43 14.54
N PRO A 56 14.14 5.31 14.85
CA PRO A 56 14.64 5.41 16.24
C PRO A 56 14.42 6.79 16.86
N GLU A 57 14.26 7.82 16.04
CA GLU A 57 13.92 9.18 16.47
C GLU A 57 12.47 9.35 16.92
N GLU A 58 11.59 8.45 16.48
CA GLU A 58 10.15 8.46 16.81
C GLU A 58 9.85 7.51 17.97
N ARG A 59 9.76 8.07 19.17
CA ARG A 59 9.60 7.27 20.40
C ARG A 59 8.22 6.65 20.55
N PHE A 60 7.19 7.25 19.98
CA PHE A 60 5.80 6.82 20.10
C PHE A 60 5.25 6.44 18.73
N GLN A 61 5.40 5.17 18.40
CA GLN A 61 4.88 4.61 17.14
C GLN A 61 3.65 3.75 17.44
N GLY A 62 2.71 3.74 16.48
CA GLY A 62 1.48 2.95 16.61
C GLY A 62 1.71 1.45 16.47
N ASP A 63 0.74 0.68 16.96
CA ASP A 63 0.71 -0.78 16.87
C ASP A 63 -0.63 -1.32 16.31
N LEU A 64 -1.46 -0.42 15.76
CA LEU A 64 -2.75 -0.77 15.17
C LEU A 64 -2.64 -1.46 13.81
N ALA A 65 -1.51 -1.30 13.13
CA ALA A 65 -1.26 -1.81 11.79
C ALA A 65 0.09 -2.57 11.74
N PRO A 66 0.31 -3.41 10.72
CA PRO A 66 1.55 -4.17 10.60
C PRO A 66 2.79 -3.27 10.57
N SER A 67 3.90 -3.76 11.16
CA SER A 67 5.18 -3.05 11.10
C SER A 67 5.61 -2.79 9.65
N LEU A 68 6.17 -1.60 9.41
CA LEU A 68 6.77 -1.23 8.13
C LEU A 68 8.16 -1.89 7.93
N ALA A 69 8.78 -2.42 8.99
CA ALA A 69 10.02 -3.18 8.86
C ALA A 69 9.83 -4.35 7.89
N GLY A 70 10.74 -4.54 6.95
CA GLY A 70 10.70 -5.59 5.94
C GLY A 70 9.59 -5.47 4.90
N VAL A 71 8.84 -4.37 4.85
CA VAL A 71 7.70 -4.24 3.92
C VAL A 71 8.13 -4.28 2.46
N GLY A 72 9.32 -3.78 2.14
CA GLY A 72 9.89 -3.81 0.78
C GLY A 72 10.32 -5.20 0.31
N THR A 73 10.39 -6.18 1.21
CA THR A 73 10.57 -7.60 0.85
C THR A 73 9.24 -8.30 0.64
N ARG A 74 8.20 -7.90 1.40
CA ARG A 74 6.90 -8.56 1.36
C ARG A 74 6.00 -8.10 0.22
N LEU A 75 6.14 -6.86 -0.23
CA LEU A 75 5.25 -6.23 -1.22
C LEU A 75 6.05 -5.67 -2.40
N THR A 76 5.46 -5.79 -3.58
CA THR A 76 5.97 -5.13 -4.78
C THR A 76 5.66 -3.64 -4.77
N GLU A 77 6.34 -2.89 -5.62
CA GLU A 77 6.11 -1.46 -5.83
C GLU A 77 4.64 -1.13 -6.11
N GLY A 78 4.02 -1.85 -7.05
CA GLY A 78 2.62 -1.65 -7.40
C GLY A 78 1.66 -1.99 -6.29
N GLN A 79 1.97 -2.99 -5.47
CA GLN A 79 1.16 -3.38 -4.31
C GLN A 79 1.26 -2.36 -3.18
N LEU A 80 2.42 -1.77 -2.94
CA LEU A 80 2.60 -0.66 -2.00
C LEU A 80 1.80 0.55 -2.45
N ARG A 81 1.91 0.89 -3.74
CA ARG A 81 1.17 2.02 -4.33
C ARG A 81 -0.33 1.85 -4.20
N LEU A 82 -0.86 0.67 -4.50
CA LEU A 82 -2.30 0.40 -4.37
C LEU A 82 -2.80 0.64 -2.94
N ARG A 83 -2.06 0.21 -1.92
CA ARG A 83 -2.42 0.44 -0.51
C ARG A 83 -2.46 1.92 -0.14
N LEU A 84 -1.53 2.70 -0.65
CA LEU A 84 -1.48 4.14 -0.41
C LEU A 84 -2.58 4.87 -1.18
N VAL A 85 -2.79 4.54 -2.44
CA VAL A 85 -3.79 5.20 -3.28
C VAL A 85 -5.19 4.93 -2.76
N ASP A 86 -5.56 3.68 -2.59
CA ASP A 86 -6.87 3.27 -2.08
C ASP A 86 -6.85 1.84 -1.54
N GLY A 87 -6.43 1.68 -0.30
CA GLY A 87 -6.39 0.38 0.39
C GLY A 87 -7.76 -0.29 0.54
N ARG A 88 -8.85 0.46 0.39
CA ARG A 88 -10.22 -0.08 0.45
C ARG A 88 -10.55 -1.01 -0.73
N ARG A 89 -9.82 -0.91 -1.81
CA ARG A 89 -9.91 -1.88 -2.92
C ARG A 89 -9.50 -3.29 -2.51
N LEU A 90 -8.65 -3.41 -1.49
CA LEU A 90 -8.15 -4.68 -0.95
C LEU A 90 -8.96 -5.11 0.28
N ASN A 91 -9.26 -4.16 1.14
CA ASN A 91 -10.07 -4.39 2.34
C ASN A 91 -11.03 -3.20 2.53
N PRO A 92 -12.32 -3.36 2.19
CA PRO A 92 -13.31 -2.29 2.36
C PRO A 92 -13.46 -1.76 3.78
N GLU A 93 -13.11 -2.60 4.78
CA GLU A 93 -13.21 -2.26 6.21
C GLU A 93 -11.92 -1.63 6.77
N THR A 94 -10.90 -1.41 5.93
CA THR A 94 -9.64 -0.81 6.40
C THR A 94 -9.86 0.57 6.99
N ILE A 95 -9.17 0.85 8.10
CA ILE A 95 -9.09 2.19 8.70
C ILE A 95 -7.93 3.03 8.12
N MET A 96 -7.05 2.42 7.31
CA MET A 96 -5.99 3.14 6.63
C MET A 96 -6.59 4.16 5.67
N PRO A 97 -6.20 5.44 5.74
CA PRO A 97 -6.69 6.45 4.81
C PRO A 97 -6.34 6.11 3.35
N SER A 98 -7.24 6.47 2.43
CA SER A 98 -6.92 6.52 1.00
C SER A 98 -6.22 7.84 0.72
N TYR A 99 -4.92 7.82 0.47
CA TYR A 99 -4.10 9.04 0.36
C TYR A 99 -4.31 9.80 -0.95
N TYR A 100 -4.86 9.14 -1.97
CA TYR A 100 -5.00 9.73 -3.31
C TYR A 100 -6.43 9.73 -3.85
N ARG A 101 -7.35 9.07 -3.18
CA ARG A 101 -8.77 9.04 -3.55
C ARG A 101 -9.46 10.32 -3.09
N THR A 102 -10.32 10.90 -3.96
CA THR A 102 -11.09 12.12 -3.66
C THR A 102 -12.60 11.89 -3.71
N GLU A 103 -13.05 10.77 -4.29
CA GLU A 103 -14.47 10.46 -4.50
C GLU A 103 -14.95 9.32 -3.60
N GLY A 104 -16.26 9.29 -3.34
CA GLY A 104 -16.88 8.25 -2.52
C GLY A 104 -16.44 8.25 -1.06
N LEU A 105 -15.91 9.36 -0.58
CA LEU A 105 -15.52 9.57 0.81
C LEU A 105 -16.68 10.15 1.59
N VAL A 106 -16.77 9.81 2.88
CA VAL A 106 -17.79 10.32 3.80
C VAL A 106 -17.14 11.10 4.93
N ARG A 107 -17.84 12.11 5.45
CA ARG A 107 -17.39 12.94 6.59
C ARG A 107 -16.05 13.65 6.34
N VAL A 108 -15.83 14.08 5.10
CA VAL A 108 -14.64 14.85 4.74
C VAL A 108 -14.81 16.30 5.20
N GLY A 109 -13.86 16.79 5.97
CA GLY A 109 -13.85 18.19 6.41
C GLY A 109 -13.79 19.15 5.20
N PRO A 110 -14.41 20.34 5.28
CA PRO A 110 -14.52 21.26 4.14
C PRO A 110 -13.18 21.59 3.46
N ALA A 111 -12.11 21.72 4.24
CA ALA A 111 -10.77 22.01 3.73
C ALA A 111 -10.13 20.88 2.90
N TRP A 112 -10.70 19.67 2.97
CA TRP A 112 -10.16 18.46 2.32
C TRP A 112 -11.07 17.92 1.20
N GLN A 113 -12.23 18.51 1.00
CA GLN A 113 -13.14 18.07 -0.07
C GLN A 113 -12.49 18.23 -1.45
N GLY A 114 -12.51 17.16 -2.25
CA GLY A 114 -11.90 17.12 -3.57
C GLY A 114 -10.38 17.17 -3.59
N ARG A 115 -9.71 17.00 -2.43
CA ARG A 115 -8.25 17.05 -2.31
C ARG A 115 -7.69 15.70 -1.87
N THR A 116 -6.54 15.34 -2.44
CA THR A 116 -5.77 14.19 -1.98
C THR A 116 -4.97 14.54 -0.71
N ILE A 117 -4.70 13.55 0.13
CA ILE A 117 -3.82 13.74 1.31
C ILE A 117 -2.38 13.93 0.85
N LEU A 118 -1.93 13.09 -0.12
CA LEU A 118 -0.63 13.18 -0.76
C LEU A 118 -0.80 13.41 -2.26
N SER A 119 0.11 14.14 -2.87
CA SER A 119 0.19 14.27 -4.32
C SER A 119 0.70 12.98 -4.97
N ALA A 120 0.57 12.84 -6.29
CA ALA A 120 1.10 11.71 -7.03
C ALA A 120 2.61 11.52 -6.80
N GLY A 121 3.39 12.62 -6.84
CA GLY A 121 4.83 12.58 -6.57
C GLY A 121 5.16 12.12 -5.16
N GLU A 122 4.41 12.58 -4.16
CA GLU A 122 4.60 12.16 -2.78
C GLU A 122 4.24 10.69 -2.55
N ILE A 123 3.24 10.16 -3.25
CA ILE A 123 2.96 8.71 -3.26
C ILE A 123 4.18 7.95 -3.77
N GLU A 124 4.76 8.37 -4.92
CA GLU A 124 5.95 7.72 -5.48
C GLU A 124 7.16 7.80 -4.54
N ASP A 125 7.36 8.95 -3.88
CA ASP A 125 8.41 9.14 -2.88
C ASP A 125 8.25 8.16 -1.71
N VAL A 126 7.04 8.03 -1.16
CA VAL A 126 6.74 7.08 -0.07
C VAL A 126 6.95 5.64 -0.53
N VAL A 127 6.50 5.26 -1.72
CA VAL A 127 6.73 3.92 -2.29
C VAL A 127 8.22 3.64 -2.41
N ALA A 128 8.99 4.58 -2.96
CA ALA A 128 10.44 4.45 -3.09
C ALA A 128 11.12 4.21 -1.73
N PHE A 129 10.70 4.94 -0.70
CA PHE A 129 11.20 4.73 0.66
C PHE A 129 10.81 3.35 1.21
N LEU A 130 9.55 2.96 1.14
CA LEU A 130 9.07 1.69 1.67
C LEU A 130 9.78 0.48 1.04
N LEU A 131 10.15 0.57 -0.23
CA LEU A 131 10.94 -0.45 -0.92
C LEU A 131 12.36 -0.61 -0.35
N THR A 132 12.90 0.39 0.34
CA THR A 132 14.19 0.29 1.01
C THR A 132 14.14 -0.52 2.31
N LEU A 133 12.95 -0.68 2.90
CA LEU A 133 12.74 -1.40 4.16
C LEU A 133 12.67 -2.91 3.90
N ARG A 134 13.83 -3.56 3.88
CA ARG A 134 13.97 -4.98 3.51
C ARG A 134 14.30 -5.92 4.67
N ASP A 135 14.50 -5.38 5.86
CA ASP A 135 14.86 -6.14 7.08
C ASP A 135 13.69 -6.19 8.06
#